data_5779f3f9930adaab44f98f5375647f46
#
_entry.id   5779f3f9930adaab44f98f5375647f46
#
_cell.length_a   1.000
_cell.length_b   1.000
_cell.length_c   1.000
_cell.angle_alpha   90.00
_cell.angle_beta   90.00
_cell.angle_gamma   90.00
#
_symmetry.space_group_name_H-M   'P 1'
#
loop_
_entity.id
_entity.type
_entity.pdbx_description
1 polymer ?
#
loop_
_entity_poly.entity_id
_entity_poly.type
_entity_poly.pdbx_seq_one_letter_code
_entity_poly.pdbx_strand_id
1 'polypeptide(L)'
;MEDLPTTAGNDILVENAGGGVMFKEIGDERTFNGILNQITDNIQSGRLKAGDALPAERTMAETMGVSRPAVREALRALELLGIIKPVPGGGNYIADDLDSWLIGPLSILFKLNNSYFRQNQQLRAALEREMAILAARKCTPLDAAELLRILTQIDFAEDEIRRGELDKELHTKIAKIADNPMIYSVLAAADQLTDNIISGTREYIMQKNKSAAEIDEQHRRLVEAIINNDDKLAELCMSEHMDTIEKCLDEMQQNKSQGYTGGK
;
A
#
# COMPACT_ATOMS: atom_id res chain seq x y z
N MET A 1 -27.58 -36.17 -48.55
CA MET A 1 -27.43 -34.93 -47.81
C MET A 1 -26.93 -35.38 -46.45
N GLU A 2 -25.62 -35.56 -46.37
CA GLU A 2 -24.96 -36.06 -45.16
C GLU A 2 -24.51 -34.85 -44.36
N ASP A 3 -24.93 -34.80 -43.10
CA ASP A 3 -24.52 -33.81 -42.11
C ASP A 3 -23.04 -34.04 -41.78
N LEU A 4 -22.22 -32.99 -42.03
CA LEU A 4 -20.85 -32.94 -41.57
C LEU A 4 -20.82 -32.69 -40.04
N PRO A 5 -20.01 -33.43 -39.28
CA PRO A 5 -19.90 -33.20 -37.86
C PRO A 5 -19.15 -31.86 -37.60
N THR A 6 -19.77 -31.03 -36.79
CA THR A 6 -19.17 -29.85 -36.15
C THR A 6 -17.92 -30.29 -35.39
N THR A 7 -16.78 -29.77 -35.78
CA THR A 7 -15.50 -29.90 -35.06
C THR A 7 -15.64 -29.38 -33.65
N ALA A 8 -15.66 -30.29 -32.68
CA ALA A 8 -15.46 -29.97 -31.28
C ALA A 8 -14.05 -29.33 -31.14
N GLY A 9 -13.98 -28.08 -30.73
CA GLY A 9 -12.73 -27.42 -30.40
C GLY A 9 -11.99 -28.24 -29.33
N ASN A 10 -10.73 -28.54 -29.60
CA ASN A 10 -9.84 -29.12 -28.61
C ASN A 10 -9.58 -28.05 -27.51
N ASP A 11 -10.41 -28.06 -26.48
CA ASP A 11 -10.17 -27.31 -25.26
C ASP A 11 -8.88 -27.83 -24.61
N ILE A 12 -7.75 -27.19 -24.89
CA ILE A 12 -6.52 -27.41 -24.12
C ILE A 12 -6.74 -26.75 -22.78
N LEU A 13 -7.26 -27.51 -21.84
CA LEU A 13 -7.57 -27.06 -20.51
C LEU A 13 -6.28 -27.09 -19.65
N VAL A 14 -5.82 -25.96 -19.15
CA VAL A 14 -4.83 -25.93 -18.08
C VAL A 14 -5.58 -26.05 -16.77
N GLU A 15 -5.56 -27.26 -16.19
CA GLU A 15 -6.19 -27.58 -14.92
C GLU A 15 -5.24 -27.23 -13.77
N ASN A 16 -5.80 -26.67 -12.69
CA ASN A 16 -5.09 -26.60 -11.42
C ASN A 16 -5.28 -27.92 -10.64
N ALA A 17 -4.54 -28.10 -9.55
CA ALA A 17 -4.60 -29.28 -8.69
C ALA A 17 -6.02 -29.59 -8.12
N GLY A 18 -7.03 -28.75 -8.36
CA GLY A 18 -8.44 -28.88 -7.95
C GLY A 18 -9.42 -29.18 -9.09
N GLY A 19 -8.96 -29.43 -10.33
CA GLY A 19 -9.82 -29.91 -11.46
C GLY A 19 -10.69 -28.84 -12.12
N GLY A 20 -10.45 -27.53 -11.89
CA GLY A 20 -11.18 -26.43 -12.52
C GLY A 20 -10.45 -25.87 -13.74
N VAL A 21 -11.21 -25.51 -14.80
CA VAL A 21 -10.67 -24.82 -15.98
C VAL A 21 -10.19 -23.44 -15.57
N MET A 22 -8.89 -23.20 -15.70
CA MET A 22 -8.27 -21.91 -15.32
C MET A 22 -8.32 -20.90 -16.48
N PHE A 23 -8.03 -21.34 -17.71
CA PHE A 23 -8.01 -20.48 -18.90
C PHE A 23 -8.72 -21.17 -20.07
N LYS A 24 -9.42 -20.38 -20.89
CA LYS A 24 -10.15 -20.82 -22.07
C LYS A 24 -9.88 -19.92 -23.27
N GLU A 25 -10.26 -20.34 -24.46
CA GLU A 25 -10.13 -19.54 -25.67
C GLU A 25 -10.87 -18.20 -25.55
N ILE A 26 -10.23 -17.12 -26.05
CA ILE A 26 -10.81 -15.79 -26.10
C ILE A 26 -11.52 -15.61 -27.45
N GLY A 27 -12.86 -15.45 -27.40
CA GLY A 27 -13.68 -15.20 -28.58
C GLY A 27 -13.55 -13.77 -29.13
N ASP A 28 -14.69 -13.12 -29.41
CA ASP A 28 -14.77 -11.77 -30.04
C ASP A 28 -14.33 -10.60 -29.14
N GLU A 29 -13.90 -10.83 -27.91
CA GLU A 29 -13.40 -9.81 -27.01
C GLU A 29 -12.04 -9.26 -27.50
N ARG A 30 -11.77 -7.95 -27.24
CA ARG A 30 -10.43 -7.42 -27.51
C ARG A 30 -9.43 -8.25 -26.73
N THR A 31 -8.51 -8.91 -27.43
CA THR A 31 -7.57 -9.92 -26.92
C THR A 31 -6.90 -9.52 -25.59
N PHE A 32 -6.46 -8.26 -25.46
CA PHE A 32 -5.86 -7.74 -24.23
C PHE A 32 -6.82 -7.79 -23.04
N ASN A 33 -8.04 -7.27 -23.19
CA ASN A 33 -9.05 -7.27 -22.12
C ASN A 33 -9.48 -8.69 -21.75
N GLY A 34 -9.62 -9.57 -22.75
CA GLY A 34 -9.96 -10.98 -22.52
C GLY A 34 -8.92 -11.71 -21.66
N ILE A 35 -7.62 -11.43 -21.86
CA ILE A 35 -6.55 -11.99 -21.03
C ILE A 35 -6.64 -11.44 -19.60
N LEU A 36 -6.78 -10.09 -19.46
CA LEU A 36 -6.92 -9.47 -18.14
C LEU A 36 -8.11 -10.03 -17.37
N ASN A 37 -9.28 -10.09 -18.02
CA ASN A 37 -10.52 -10.58 -17.41
C ASN A 37 -10.35 -12.02 -16.91
N GLN A 38 -9.78 -12.92 -17.73
CA GLN A 38 -9.58 -14.30 -17.30
C GLN A 38 -8.64 -14.42 -16.09
N ILE A 39 -7.58 -13.65 -16.02
CA ILE A 39 -6.66 -13.64 -14.86
C ILE A 39 -7.38 -13.11 -13.63
N THR A 40 -8.06 -11.95 -13.75
CA THR A 40 -8.77 -11.33 -12.62
C THR A 40 -9.93 -12.20 -12.12
N ASP A 41 -10.69 -12.84 -13.01
CA ASP A 41 -11.76 -13.77 -12.65
C ASP A 41 -11.22 -15.01 -11.91
N ASN A 42 -10.03 -15.48 -12.29
CA ASN A 42 -9.37 -16.59 -11.59
C ASN A 42 -8.91 -16.19 -10.19
N ILE A 43 -8.42 -14.95 -10.03
CA ILE A 43 -8.08 -14.39 -8.72
C ILE A 43 -9.35 -14.22 -7.86
N GLN A 44 -10.39 -13.61 -8.39
CA GLN A 44 -11.65 -13.35 -7.67
C GLN A 44 -12.35 -14.64 -7.25
N SER A 45 -12.29 -15.67 -8.09
CA SER A 45 -12.87 -16.98 -7.77
C SER A 45 -11.99 -17.87 -6.88
N GLY A 46 -10.78 -17.38 -6.49
CA GLY A 46 -9.83 -18.11 -5.65
C GLY A 46 -9.14 -19.28 -6.36
N ARG A 47 -9.26 -19.41 -7.69
CA ARG A 47 -8.51 -20.39 -8.50
C ARG A 47 -7.04 -20.01 -8.63
N LEU A 48 -6.73 -18.70 -8.64
CA LEU A 48 -5.39 -18.14 -8.50
C LEU A 48 -5.30 -17.43 -7.15
N LYS A 49 -4.27 -17.74 -6.39
CA LYS A 49 -4.00 -17.17 -5.07
C LYS A 49 -2.67 -16.43 -5.08
N ALA A 50 -2.46 -15.57 -4.07
CA ALA A 50 -1.18 -14.93 -3.84
C ALA A 50 -0.05 -15.98 -3.78
N GLY A 51 1.02 -15.73 -4.52
CA GLY A 51 2.18 -16.63 -4.66
C GLY A 51 2.04 -17.72 -5.72
N ASP A 52 0.87 -17.91 -6.33
CA ASP A 52 0.69 -18.93 -7.38
C ASP A 52 1.44 -18.54 -8.66
N ALA A 53 2.07 -19.57 -9.29
CA ALA A 53 2.73 -19.40 -10.58
C ALA A 53 1.69 -19.33 -11.71
N LEU A 54 1.83 -18.34 -12.59
CA LEU A 54 1.09 -18.32 -13.85
C LEU A 54 1.73 -19.32 -14.86
N PRO A 55 0.92 -19.90 -15.76
CA PRO A 55 1.45 -20.71 -16.85
C PRO A 55 2.43 -19.90 -17.72
N ALA A 56 3.36 -20.58 -18.38
CA ALA A 56 4.30 -19.92 -19.30
C ALA A 56 3.53 -19.16 -20.42
N GLU A 57 4.08 -18.01 -20.86
CA GLU A 57 3.49 -17.19 -21.93
C GLU A 57 3.05 -18.02 -23.15
N ARG A 58 3.85 -19.04 -23.53
CA ARG A 58 3.55 -19.92 -24.65
C ARG A 58 2.28 -20.74 -24.39
N THR A 59 2.20 -21.35 -23.22
CA THR A 59 1.04 -22.16 -22.81
C THR A 59 -0.22 -21.30 -22.72
N MET A 60 -0.13 -20.10 -22.13
CA MET A 60 -1.26 -19.16 -22.07
C MET A 60 -1.74 -18.77 -23.48
N ALA A 61 -0.81 -18.46 -24.39
CA ALA A 61 -1.14 -18.09 -25.76
C ALA A 61 -1.86 -19.23 -26.51
N GLU A 62 -1.34 -20.46 -26.38
CA GLU A 62 -1.94 -21.67 -26.98
C GLU A 62 -3.34 -21.93 -26.40
N THR A 63 -3.50 -21.88 -25.07
CA THR A 63 -4.78 -22.15 -24.38
C THR A 63 -5.84 -21.10 -24.67
N MET A 64 -5.46 -19.84 -24.72
CA MET A 64 -6.39 -18.72 -24.95
C MET A 64 -6.64 -18.43 -26.44
N GLY A 65 -5.96 -19.13 -27.36
CA GLY A 65 -6.08 -18.89 -28.81
C GLY A 65 -5.55 -17.52 -29.26
N VAL A 66 -4.59 -16.94 -28.55
CA VAL A 66 -4.08 -15.59 -28.79
C VAL A 66 -2.59 -15.59 -29.12
N SER A 67 -2.07 -14.44 -29.60
CA SER A 67 -0.64 -14.31 -29.89
C SER A 67 0.18 -14.17 -28.62
N ARG A 68 1.42 -14.71 -28.60
CA ARG A 68 2.38 -14.52 -27.49
C ARG A 68 2.67 -13.06 -27.16
N PRO A 69 2.83 -12.14 -28.15
CA PRO A 69 2.98 -10.71 -27.86
C PRO A 69 1.79 -10.14 -27.06
N ALA A 70 0.54 -10.55 -27.38
CA ALA A 70 -0.64 -10.07 -26.65
C ALA A 70 -0.63 -10.54 -25.18
N VAL A 71 -0.26 -11.80 -24.92
CA VAL A 71 -0.08 -12.31 -23.56
C VAL A 71 0.98 -11.52 -22.82
N ARG A 72 2.12 -11.29 -23.45
CA ARG A 72 3.23 -10.51 -22.84
C ARG A 72 2.83 -9.09 -22.50
N GLU A 73 2.06 -8.42 -23.37
CA GLU A 73 1.54 -7.08 -23.13
C GLU A 73 0.59 -7.05 -21.93
N ALA A 74 -0.32 -8.02 -21.84
CA ALA A 74 -1.25 -8.13 -20.70
C ALA A 74 -0.50 -8.42 -19.39
N LEU A 75 0.49 -9.31 -19.40
CA LEU A 75 1.31 -9.61 -18.23
C LEU A 75 2.12 -8.38 -17.79
N ARG A 76 2.69 -7.60 -18.73
CA ARG A 76 3.37 -6.34 -18.39
C ARG A 76 2.44 -5.31 -17.76
N ALA A 77 1.19 -5.23 -18.20
CA ALA A 77 0.21 -4.35 -17.58
C ALA A 77 -0.11 -4.79 -16.14
N LEU A 78 -0.28 -6.11 -15.93
CA LEU A 78 -0.50 -6.65 -14.58
C LEU A 78 0.72 -6.49 -13.67
N GLU A 79 1.93 -6.59 -14.23
CA GLU A 79 3.18 -6.30 -13.52
C GLU A 79 3.25 -4.82 -13.11
N LEU A 80 2.93 -3.90 -14.03
CA LEU A 80 2.89 -2.47 -13.75
C LEU A 80 1.87 -2.12 -12.65
N LEU A 81 0.75 -2.85 -12.62
CA LEU A 81 -0.26 -2.74 -11.58
C LEU A 81 0.12 -3.48 -10.28
N GLY A 82 1.26 -4.20 -10.27
CA GLY A 82 1.71 -4.97 -9.12
C GLY A 82 0.88 -6.24 -8.81
N ILE A 83 -0.02 -6.64 -9.73
CA ILE A 83 -0.85 -7.85 -9.56
C ILE A 83 -0.02 -9.12 -9.76
N ILE A 84 1.01 -9.04 -10.59
CA ILE A 84 1.98 -10.11 -10.78
C ILE A 84 3.41 -9.61 -10.58
N LYS A 85 4.29 -10.55 -10.23
CA LYS A 85 5.73 -10.30 -10.12
C LYS A 85 6.49 -11.29 -11.02
N PRO A 86 7.40 -10.81 -11.89
CA PRO A 86 8.28 -11.68 -12.64
C PRO A 86 9.42 -12.17 -11.74
N VAL A 87 9.73 -13.47 -11.86
CA VAL A 87 10.90 -14.08 -11.21
C VAL A 87 11.91 -14.43 -12.29
N PRO A 88 13.13 -13.88 -12.27
CA PRO A 88 14.14 -14.18 -13.26
C PRO A 88 14.38 -15.69 -13.38
N GLY A 89 14.15 -16.25 -14.58
CA GLY A 89 14.24 -17.69 -14.82
C GLY A 89 13.11 -18.56 -14.27
N GLY A 90 12.17 -17.98 -13.49
CA GLY A 90 11.08 -18.70 -12.82
C GLY A 90 9.69 -18.44 -13.40
N GLY A 91 9.52 -17.42 -14.25
CA GLY A 91 8.21 -17.05 -14.80
C GLY A 91 7.50 -15.93 -14.03
N ASN A 92 6.17 -15.85 -14.19
CA ASN A 92 5.32 -14.84 -13.54
C ASN A 92 4.50 -15.49 -12.42
N TYR A 93 4.38 -14.80 -11.31
CA TYR A 93 3.63 -15.24 -10.12
C TYR A 93 2.61 -14.19 -9.73
N ILE A 94 1.47 -14.63 -9.18
CA ILE A 94 0.54 -13.71 -8.51
C ILE A 94 1.28 -13.06 -7.33
N ALA A 95 1.21 -11.74 -7.20
CA ALA A 95 1.86 -11.04 -6.12
C ALA A 95 1.34 -11.52 -4.76
N ASP A 96 2.25 -11.78 -3.84
CA ASP A 96 1.97 -12.19 -2.45
C ASP A 96 2.15 -11.02 -1.46
N ASP A 97 2.67 -9.90 -1.96
CA ASP A 97 2.87 -8.66 -1.24
C ASP A 97 1.83 -7.64 -1.73
N LEU A 98 0.68 -7.60 -1.05
CA LEU A 98 -0.38 -6.64 -1.33
C LEU A 98 0.03 -5.21 -0.93
N ASP A 99 1.11 -5.07 -0.14
CA ASP A 99 1.51 -3.80 0.45
C ASP A 99 2.15 -2.86 -0.58
N SER A 100 2.72 -3.39 -1.66
CA SER A 100 3.49 -2.59 -2.64
C SER A 100 2.73 -2.24 -3.93
N TRP A 101 1.70 -2.99 -4.31
CA TRP A 101 1.10 -2.88 -5.65
C TRP A 101 0.20 -1.65 -5.87
N LEU A 102 -0.46 -1.14 -4.83
CA LEU A 102 -1.25 0.09 -4.93
C LEU A 102 -0.39 1.35 -4.90
N ILE A 103 0.82 1.27 -4.36
CA ILE A 103 1.69 2.43 -4.13
C ILE A 103 2.03 3.14 -5.45
N GLY A 104 2.49 2.41 -6.46
CA GLY A 104 2.90 3.00 -7.74
C GLY A 104 1.77 3.74 -8.46
N PRO A 105 0.66 3.06 -8.80
CA PRO A 105 -0.49 3.69 -9.45
C PRO A 105 -1.11 4.85 -8.65
N LEU A 106 -1.29 4.69 -7.35
CA LEU A 106 -1.82 5.76 -6.49
C LEU A 106 -0.87 6.95 -6.41
N SER A 107 0.44 6.71 -6.29
CA SER A 107 1.44 7.79 -6.30
C SER A 107 1.40 8.62 -7.58
N ILE A 108 1.16 7.99 -8.74
CA ILE A 108 0.99 8.70 -10.01
C ILE A 108 -0.30 9.53 -10.00
N LEU A 109 -1.43 8.92 -9.62
CA LEU A 109 -2.71 9.63 -9.52
C LEU A 109 -2.62 10.82 -8.59
N PHE A 110 -1.97 10.64 -7.51
CA PHE A 110 -1.74 11.69 -6.56
C PHE A 110 -0.79 12.78 -7.10
N LYS A 111 0.24 12.56 -7.82
CA LYS A 111 1.12 13.57 -8.44
C LYS A 111 0.46 14.39 -9.54
N LEU A 112 -0.59 13.88 -10.19
CA LEU A 112 -1.28 14.59 -11.27
C LEU A 112 -2.17 15.73 -10.79
N ASN A 113 -2.48 15.82 -9.52
CA ASN A 113 -3.39 16.82 -8.95
C ASN A 113 -2.65 17.79 -8.00
N ASN A 114 -2.42 19.01 -8.34
CA ASN A 114 -1.59 19.98 -7.61
C ASN A 114 -2.10 20.39 -6.20
N SER A 115 -3.25 19.89 -5.75
CA SER A 115 -3.88 20.24 -4.46
C SER A 115 -3.63 19.21 -3.34
N TYR A 116 -2.74 18.26 -3.54
CA TYR A 116 -2.63 17.03 -2.79
C TYR A 116 -2.29 17.09 -1.35
N PHE A 117 -1.45 18.03 -0.95
CA PHE A 117 -0.80 17.94 0.34
C PHE A 117 -1.82 17.88 1.49
N ARG A 118 -2.76 18.83 1.51
CA ARG A 118 -3.81 18.87 2.54
C ARG A 118 -4.74 17.66 2.47
N GLN A 119 -5.15 17.26 1.25
CA GLN A 119 -6.01 16.10 1.04
C GLN A 119 -5.33 14.80 1.45
N ASN A 120 -4.03 14.68 1.17
CA ASN A 120 -3.24 13.54 1.59
C ASN A 120 -3.11 13.47 3.13
N GLN A 121 -2.90 14.60 3.80
CA GLN A 121 -2.88 14.64 5.26
C GLN A 121 -4.24 14.27 5.88
N GLN A 122 -5.34 14.72 5.30
CA GLN A 122 -6.68 14.31 5.73
C GLN A 122 -6.90 12.81 5.55
N LEU A 123 -6.45 12.24 4.44
CA LEU A 123 -6.50 10.80 4.20
C LEU A 123 -5.65 10.04 5.24
N ARG A 124 -4.41 10.47 5.46
CA ARG A 124 -3.53 9.88 6.48
C ARG A 124 -4.16 9.94 7.86
N ALA A 125 -4.66 11.12 8.29
CA ALA A 125 -5.28 11.29 9.59
C ALA A 125 -6.46 10.33 9.80
N ALA A 126 -7.29 10.11 8.77
CA ALA A 126 -8.39 9.16 8.84
C ALA A 126 -7.91 7.70 8.96
N LEU A 127 -6.91 7.31 8.17
CA LEU A 127 -6.40 5.94 8.15
C LEU A 127 -5.57 5.61 9.41
N GLU A 128 -4.70 6.53 9.85
CA GLU A 128 -3.87 6.31 11.04
C GLU A 128 -4.72 6.25 12.32
N ARG A 129 -5.81 7.02 12.39
CA ARG A 129 -6.79 6.91 13.49
C ARG A 129 -7.42 5.51 13.57
N GLU A 130 -7.89 4.99 12.44
CA GLU A 130 -8.47 3.64 12.40
C GLU A 130 -7.42 2.58 12.71
N MET A 131 -6.17 2.75 12.25
CA MET A 131 -5.08 1.84 12.60
C MET A 131 -4.78 1.83 14.09
N ALA A 132 -4.79 2.98 14.77
CA ALA A 132 -4.59 3.05 16.21
C ALA A 132 -5.70 2.29 16.98
N ILE A 133 -6.96 2.43 16.56
CA ILE A 133 -8.10 1.67 17.11
C ILE A 133 -7.88 0.17 16.95
N LEU A 134 -7.58 -0.27 15.72
CA LEU A 134 -7.38 -1.68 15.40
C LEU A 134 -6.16 -2.26 16.12
N ALA A 135 -5.06 -1.50 16.19
CA ALA A 135 -3.84 -1.90 16.90
C ALA A 135 -4.12 -2.09 18.40
N ALA A 136 -4.83 -1.17 19.03
CA ALA A 136 -5.21 -1.31 20.43
C ALA A 136 -6.03 -2.58 20.70
N ARG A 137 -6.92 -2.96 19.79
CA ARG A 137 -7.72 -4.19 19.91
C ARG A 137 -6.94 -5.49 19.71
N LYS A 138 -5.80 -5.44 19.01
CA LYS A 138 -5.04 -6.63 18.57
C LYS A 138 -3.65 -6.74 19.21
N CYS A 139 -3.20 -5.74 19.95
CA CYS A 139 -1.86 -5.67 20.51
C CYS A 139 -1.55 -6.88 21.39
N THR A 140 -0.49 -7.60 21.04
CA THR A 140 0.03 -8.71 21.82
C THR A 140 1.16 -8.24 22.77
N PRO A 141 1.54 -9.04 23.81
CA PRO A 141 2.67 -8.70 24.65
C PRO A 141 4.00 -8.53 23.88
N LEU A 142 4.18 -9.25 22.76
CA LEU A 142 5.35 -9.12 21.90
C LEU A 142 5.31 -7.77 21.15
N ASP A 143 4.16 -7.39 20.63
CA ASP A 143 3.99 -6.08 19.98
C ASP A 143 4.22 -4.94 20.97
N ALA A 144 3.70 -5.05 22.18
CA ALA A 144 3.93 -4.07 23.25
C ALA A 144 5.42 -3.87 23.54
N ALA A 145 6.18 -4.98 23.68
CA ALA A 145 7.62 -4.91 23.89
C ALA A 145 8.36 -4.21 22.73
N GLU A 146 7.91 -4.43 21.50
CA GLU A 146 8.51 -3.81 20.31
C GLU A 146 8.17 -2.32 20.21
N LEU A 147 6.93 -1.91 20.49
CA LEU A 147 6.55 -0.50 20.56
C LEU A 147 7.36 0.26 21.61
N LEU A 148 7.52 -0.32 22.82
CA LEU A 148 8.33 0.27 23.89
C LEU A 148 9.82 0.37 23.51
N ARG A 149 10.36 -0.62 22.79
CA ARG A 149 11.73 -0.58 22.26
C ARG A 149 11.90 0.60 21.30
N ILE A 150 10.95 0.81 20.39
CA ILE A 150 11.01 1.92 19.42
C ILE A 150 10.95 3.27 20.15
N LEU A 151 10.03 3.45 21.11
CA LEU A 151 9.96 4.67 21.94
C LEU A 151 11.26 4.96 22.67
N THR A 152 11.84 3.91 23.28
CA THR A 152 13.15 4.05 23.96
C THR A 152 14.22 4.54 22.97
N GLN A 153 14.24 4.03 21.74
CA GLN A 153 15.21 4.48 20.75
C GLN A 153 14.94 5.93 20.28
N ILE A 154 13.68 6.37 20.21
CA ILE A 154 13.33 7.77 19.93
C ILE A 154 13.89 8.69 21.03
N ASP A 155 13.73 8.31 22.30
CA ASP A 155 14.21 9.09 23.46
C ASP A 155 15.75 9.26 23.47
N PHE A 156 16.49 8.26 22.98
CA PHE A 156 17.95 8.25 22.92
C PHE A 156 18.52 8.64 21.54
N ALA A 157 17.69 9.01 20.58
CA ALA A 157 18.17 9.41 19.26
C ALA A 157 18.92 10.76 19.33
N GLU A 158 20.19 10.76 18.92
CA GLU A 158 21.07 11.92 19.02
C GLU A 158 20.85 12.93 17.89
N ASP A 159 20.33 12.45 16.74
CA ASP A 159 20.08 13.29 15.57
C ASP A 159 18.64 13.16 15.05
N GLU A 160 18.20 14.18 14.33
CA GLU A 160 16.84 14.30 13.82
C GLU A 160 16.52 13.35 12.65
N ILE A 161 17.54 12.97 11.89
CA ILE A 161 17.35 12.00 10.78
C ILE A 161 16.97 10.66 11.39
N ARG A 162 17.75 10.22 12.40
CA ARG A 162 17.48 8.97 13.11
C ARG A 162 16.13 8.99 13.83
N ARG A 163 15.78 10.11 14.46
CA ARG A 163 14.49 10.31 15.11
C ARG A 163 13.34 10.18 14.10
N GLY A 164 13.51 10.74 12.88
CA GLY A 164 12.55 10.62 11.79
C GLY A 164 12.33 9.20 11.29
N GLU A 165 13.42 8.43 11.17
CA GLU A 165 13.33 7.01 10.81
C GLU A 165 12.57 6.21 11.86
N LEU A 166 12.83 6.46 13.14
CA LEU A 166 12.19 5.78 14.26
C LEU A 166 10.71 6.15 14.39
N ASP A 167 10.34 7.38 14.12
CA ASP A 167 8.95 7.81 14.06
C ASP A 167 8.17 7.07 12.95
N LYS A 168 8.78 6.97 11.76
CA LYS A 168 8.22 6.17 10.67
C LYS A 168 8.14 4.68 11.05
N GLU A 169 9.15 4.16 11.75
CA GLU A 169 9.15 2.78 12.27
C GLU A 169 8.00 2.56 13.26
N LEU A 170 7.73 3.53 14.16
CA LEU A 170 6.64 3.48 15.13
C LEU A 170 5.27 3.40 14.43
N HIS A 171 4.98 4.32 13.52
CA HIS A 171 3.72 4.33 12.78
C HIS A 171 3.55 3.07 11.92
N THR A 172 4.63 2.62 11.26
CA THR A 172 4.63 1.35 10.50
C THR A 172 4.34 0.14 11.40
N LYS A 173 4.90 0.11 12.62
CA LYS A 173 4.63 -0.96 13.58
C LYS A 173 3.18 -0.97 14.05
N ILE A 174 2.61 0.19 14.38
CA ILE A 174 1.19 0.35 14.72
C ILE A 174 0.32 -0.17 13.57
N ALA A 175 0.63 0.23 12.34
CA ALA A 175 -0.08 -0.22 11.16
C ALA A 175 -0.04 -1.74 10.95
N LYS A 176 1.10 -2.39 11.23
CA LYS A 176 1.23 -3.85 11.17
C LYS A 176 0.43 -4.55 12.26
N ILE A 177 0.40 -4.01 13.49
CA ILE A 177 -0.42 -4.55 14.60
C ILE A 177 -1.91 -4.46 14.26
N ALA A 178 -2.33 -3.40 13.56
CA ALA A 178 -3.72 -3.23 13.11
C ALA A 178 -4.19 -4.38 12.20
N ASP A 179 -3.26 -5.08 11.54
CA ASP A 179 -3.53 -6.26 10.71
C ASP A 179 -4.69 -6.02 9.73
N ASN A 180 -4.57 -4.91 8.98
CA ASN A 180 -5.47 -4.55 7.89
C ASN A 180 -4.63 -4.16 6.65
N PRO A 181 -4.34 -5.14 5.79
CA PRO A 181 -3.48 -4.91 4.61
C PRO A 181 -4.00 -3.81 3.68
N MET A 182 -5.33 -3.67 3.54
CA MET A 182 -5.91 -2.65 2.66
C MET A 182 -5.63 -1.23 3.17
N ILE A 183 -5.85 -0.97 4.47
CA ILE A 183 -5.53 0.33 5.07
C ILE A 183 -4.03 0.58 4.99
N TYR A 184 -3.21 -0.43 5.31
CA TYR A 184 -1.75 -0.34 5.26
C TYR A 184 -1.25 0.04 3.85
N SER A 185 -1.73 -0.62 2.79
CA SER A 185 -1.31 -0.34 1.41
C SER A 185 -1.67 1.09 0.98
N VAL A 186 -2.87 1.58 1.34
CA VAL A 186 -3.26 2.95 1.02
C VAL A 186 -2.43 3.97 1.81
N LEU A 187 -2.16 3.72 3.10
CA LEU A 187 -1.30 4.57 3.92
C LEU A 187 0.13 4.60 3.38
N ALA A 188 0.72 3.45 3.05
CA ALA A 188 2.06 3.37 2.49
C ALA A 188 2.19 4.15 1.16
N ALA A 189 1.14 4.13 0.33
CA ALA A 189 1.08 4.95 -0.88
C ALA A 189 1.00 6.45 -0.56
N ALA A 190 0.21 6.84 0.44
CA ALA A 190 0.10 8.22 0.92
C ALA A 190 1.43 8.73 1.48
N ASP A 191 2.18 7.90 2.21
CA ASP A 191 3.48 8.23 2.79
C ASP A 191 4.55 8.49 1.73
N GLN A 192 4.61 7.66 0.67
CA GLN A 192 5.57 7.88 -0.43
C GLN A 192 5.41 9.25 -1.11
N LEU A 193 4.20 9.82 -1.09
CA LEU A 193 3.95 11.15 -1.65
C LEU A 193 4.46 12.27 -0.76
N THR A 194 4.56 12.01 0.52
CA THR A 194 4.93 13.00 1.53
C THR A 194 6.38 12.86 2.02
N ASP A 195 7.09 11.78 1.67
CA ASP A 195 8.47 11.52 2.14
C ASP A 195 9.41 12.75 1.96
N ASN A 196 9.33 13.45 0.83
CA ASN A 196 10.11 14.68 0.58
C ASN A 196 9.59 15.89 1.34
N ILE A 197 8.33 15.88 1.81
CA ILE A 197 7.69 17.00 2.51
C ILE A 197 7.75 16.77 4.02
N ILE A 198 7.65 15.50 4.44
CA ILE A 198 7.76 15.11 5.86
C ILE A 198 9.13 15.47 6.41
N SER A 199 10.22 15.26 5.65
CA SER A 199 11.56 15.66 6.07
C SER A 199 11.64 17.18 6.31
N GLY A 200 11.12 17.99 5.40
CA GLY A 200 11.06 19.45 5.57
C GLY A 200 10.09 19.92 6.67
N THR A 201 9.00 19.22 6.88
CA THR A 201 8.04 19.50 7.95
C THR A 201 8.63 19.16 9.31
N ARG A 202 9.29 18.02 9.40
CA ARG A 202 9.97 17.60 10.62
C ARG A 202 11.08 18.57 11.00
N GLU A 203 11.91 19.00 10.05
CA GLU A 203 12.91 20.05 10.29
C GLU A 203 12.26 21.33 10.80
N TYR A 204 11.11 21.74 10.26
CA TYR A 204 10.34 22.89 10.75
C TYR A 204 9.80 22.68 12.18
N ILE A 205 9.24 21.50 12.47
CA ILE A 205 8.74 21.12 13.81
C ILE A 205 9.88 21.18 14.82
N MET A 206 11.06 20.72 14.46
CA MET A 206 12.22 20.64 15.34
C MET A 206 12.84 22.00 15.62
N GLN A 207 12.81 22.93 14.66
CA GLN A 207 13.19 24.33 14.92
C GLN A 207 12.28 25.00 15.96
N LYS A 208 11.08 24.44 16.21
CA LYS A 208 10.17 24.82 17.27
C LYS A 208 10.23 23.79 18.40
N ASN A 209 11.24 23.85 19.25
CA ASN A 209 11.49 22.93 20.38
C ASN A 209 10.24 22.49 21.19
N LYS A 210 9.20 23.32 21.21
CA LYS A 210 7.95 23.07 21.92
C LYS A 210 7.08 22.03 21.24
N SER A 211 7.05 22.00 19.92
CA SER A 211 6.26 21.05 19.14
C SER A 211 6.89 19.64 19.13
N ALA A 212 8.21 19.53 19.20
CA ALA A 212 8.91 18.27 19.27
C ALA A 212 8.60 17.50 20.58
N ALA A 213 8.72 18.18 21.72
CA ALA A 213 8.43 17.58 23.02
C ALA A 213 6.94 17.18 23.15
N GLU A 214 6.03 17.94 22.52
CA GLU A 214 4.61 17.62 22.47
C GLU A 214 4.35 16.35 21.65
N ILE A 215 4.99 16.21 20.49
CA ILE A 215 4.88 15.03 19.63
C ILE A 215 5.42 13.78 20.35
N ASP A 216 6.58 13.88 20.99
CA ASP A 216 7.15 12.75 21.76
C ASP A 216 6.21 12.31 22.88
N GLU A 217 5.56 13.24 23.57
CA GLU A 217 4.58 12.91 24.60
C GLU A 217 3.30 12.29 24.02
N GLN A 218 2.85 12.77 22.87
CA GLN A 218 1.71 12.18 22.16
C GLN A 218 2.01 10.74 21.73
N HIS A 219 3.22 10.45 21.26
CA HIS A 219 3.63 9.08 20.92
C HIS A 219 3.62 8.17 22.17
N ARG A 220 4.10 8.63 23.32
CA ARG A 220 4.08 7.83 24.57
C ARG A 220 2.65 7.51 24.98
N ARG A 221 1.75 8.50 25.00
CA ARG A 221 0.34 8.31 25.34
C ARG A 221 -0.37 7.37 24.36
N LEU A 222 -0.08 7.48 23.06
CA LEU A 222 -0.62 6.60 22.03
C LEU A 222 -0.18 5.15 22.24
N VAL A 223 1.11 4.92 22.44
CA VAL A 223 1.64 3.58 22.67
C VAL A 223 1.09 2.99 23.99
N GLU A 224 0.99 3.79 25.05
CA GLU A 224 0.38 3.37 26.31
C GLU A 224 -1.08 2.94 26.13
N ALA A 225 -1.88 3.72 25.37
CA ALA A 225 -3.25 3.37 25.06
C ALA A 225 -3.34 2.04 24.28
N ILE A 226 -2.48 1.85 23.27
CA ILE A 226 -2.43 0.62 22.47
C ILE A 226 -2.06 -0.60 23.34
N ILE A 227 -1.06 -0.48 24.19
CA ILE A 227 -0.59 -1.57 25.08
C ILE A 227 -1.67 -1.97 26.09
N ASN A 228 -2.43 -0.98 26.58
CA ASN A 228 -3.51 -1.20 27.53
C ASN A 228 -4.83 -1.63 26.86
N ASN A 229 -4.84 -1.87 25.54
CA ASN A 229 -6.02 -2.24 24.77
C ASN A 229 -7.19 -1.22 24.87
N ASP A 230 -6.88 0.07 25.12
CA ASP A 230 -7.84 1.17 25.14
C ASP A 230 -7.99 1.79 23.76
N ASP A 231 -8.89 1.25 22.96
CA ASP A 231 -9.13 1.67 21.59
C ASP A 231 -9.66 3.11 21.47
N LYS A 232 -10.42 3.58 22.46
CA LYS A 232 -10.93 4.96 22.48
C LYS A 232 -9.85 5.98 22.83
N LEU A 233 -8.98 5.64 23.77
CA LEU A 233 -7.87 6.50 24.10
C LEU A 233 -6.83 6.51 22.96
N ALA A 234 -6.59 5.37 22.31
CA ALA A 234 -5.71 5.29 21.14
C ALA A 234 -6.22 6.15 19.98
N GLU A 235 -7.54 6.12 19.70
CA GLU A 235 -8.19 7.01 18.72
C GLU A 235 -7.97 8.49 19.06
N LEU A 236 -8.20 8.88 20.31
CA LEU A 236 -8.03 10.25 20.76
C LEU A 236 -6.58 10.71 20.62
N CYS A 237 -5.64 9.91 21.12
CA CYS A 237 -4.20 10.24 21.05
C CYS A 237 -3.71 10.39 19.61
N MET A 238 -4.12 9.48 18.70
CA MET A 238 -3.78 9.61 17.29
C MET A 238 -4.42 10.83 16.64
N SER A 239 -5.66 11.17 17.01
CA SER A 239 -6.32 12.38 16.50
C SER A 239 -5.57 13.65 16.94
N GLU A 240 -5.22 13.77 18.22
CA GLU A 240 -4.45 14.89 18.77
C GLU A 240 -3.08 15.02 18.08
N HIS A 241 -2.41 13.88 17.83
CA HIS A 241 -1.12 13.83 17.13
C HIS A 241 -1.25 14.36 15.69
N MET A 242 -2.23 13.86 14.91
CA MET A 242 -2.44 14.30 13.55
C MET A 242 -2.86 15.76 13.44
N ASP A 243 -3.66 16.26 14.38
CA ASP A 243 -4.04 17.69 14.47
C ASP A 243 -2.82 18.57 14.73
N THR A 244 -1.86 18.11 15.55
CA THR A 244 -0.60 18.82 15.80
C THR A 244 0.26 18.90 14.55
N ILE A 245 0.37 17.79 13.80
CA ILE A 245 1.06 17.74 12.51
C ILE A 245 0.40 18.69 11.51
N GLU A 246 -0.93 18.70 11.38
CA GLU A 246 -1.65 19.58 10.45
C GLU A 246 -1.40 21.06 10.77
N LYS A 247 -1.45 21.47 12.05
CA LYS A 247 -1.13 22.83 12.47
C LYS A 247 0.29 23.25 12.09
N CYS A 248 1.27 22.37 12.32
CA CYS A 248 2.66 22.65 11.96
C CYS A 248 2.83 22.84 10.44
N LEU A 249 2.12 22.07 9.65
CA LEU A 249 2.13 22.15 8.19
C LEU A 249 1.49 23.45 7.69
N ASP A 250 0.36 23.85 8.25
CA ASP A 250 -0.31 25.11 7.91
C ASP A 250 0.61 26.33 8.22
N GLU A 251 1.26 26.33 9.36
CA GLU A 251 2.23 27.37 9.74
C GLU A 251 3.44 27.41 8.81
N MET A 252 3.97 26.25 8.41
CA MET A 252 5.09 26.17 7.46
C MET A 252 4.69 26.74 6.09
N GLN A 253 3.48 26.47 5.60
CA GLN A 253 2.99 26.99 4.34
C GLN A 253 2.78 28.53 4.39
N GLN A 254 2.24 29.05 5.49
CA GLN A 254 2.05 30.48 5.69
C GLN A 254 3.39 31.23 5.70
N ASN A 255 4.40 30.69 6.37
CA ASN A 255 5.74 31.29 6.41
C ASN A 255 6.44 31.28 5.04
N LYS A 256 6.27 30.22 4.23
CA LYS A 256 6.76 30.19 2.84
C LYS A 256 6.09 31.23 1.96
N SER A 257 4.79 31.46 2.14
CA SER A 257 4.03 32.45 1.36
C SER A 257 4.42 33.90 1.71
N GLN A 258 4.78 34.18 2.97
CA GLN A 258 5.22 35.49 3.44
C GLN A 258 6.67 35.81 3.08
N GLY A 259 7.54 34.79 2.97
CA GLY A 259 8.94 34.96 2.56
C GLY A 259 9.13 35.27 1.07
N TYR A 260 8.12 34.99 0.22
CA TYR A 260 8.20 35.25 -1.24
C TYR A 260 7.80 36.69 -1.63
N THR A 261 7.30 37.51 -0.70
CA THR A 261 6.90 38.92 -0.94
C THR A 261 8.01 39.95 -0.66
N GLY A 262 9.21 39.52 -0.27
CA GLY A 262 10.33 40.41 0.15
C GLY A 262 11.45 40.61 -0.87
N GLY A 263 11.29 40.18 -2.15
CA GLY A 263 12.32 40.34 -3.19
C GLY A 263 11.78 41.04 -4.42
N LYS A 264 11.74 42.38 -4.38
CA LYS A 264 11.72 43.23 -5.58
C LYS A 264 12.97 44.08 -5.59
#